data_c8b03d9b7370a4994f565e2aad33c794
#
_entry.id   c8b03d9b7370a4994f565e2aad33c794
#
_cell.length_a   1.000
_cell.length_b   1.000
_cell.length_c   1.000
_cell.angle_alpha   90.00
_cell.angle_beta   90.00
_cell.angle_gamma   90.00
#
_symmetry.space_group_name_H-M   'P 1'
#
loop_
_entity.id
_entity.type
_entity.pdbx_description
1 polymer ?
#
loop_
_entity_poly.entity_id
_entity_poly.type
_entity_poly.pdbx_seq_one_letter_code
_entity_poly.pdbx_strand_id
1 'polypeptide(L)'
;MEWDSDYNSANLLGYYTIYKSDYDGDFTQVRSSFNFNSVNTAVSVIKHKIAKNMKRSEGDANQEEYGLVGLNSNSFTPSQSFHNIFLEWDYEQMVPEMSVLEKIGGMIIETQGGMHLIKEDNVSFSELIDTMRHFNCCSGFTDCSARRGYATLRISPKGDNRLKILKPADGFLYSVYSELISNFE
;
A
#
# COMPACT_ATOMS: atom_id res chain seq x y z
N MET A 1 21.15 -12.93 5.30
CA MET A 1 21.35 -12.71 3.85
C MET A 1 21.75 -11.26 3.75
N GLU A 2 23.02 -10.99 3.52
CA GLU A 2 23.54 -9.64 3.34
C GLU A 2 22.93 -9.07 2.08
N TRP A 3 22.35 -7.89 2.18
CA TRP A 3 21.87 -7.14 1.05
C TRP A 3 23.06 -6.75 0.20
N ASP A 4 23.11 -7.24 -1.02
CA ASP A 4 24.13 -6.83 -1.99
C ASP A 4 23.99 -5.32 -2.20
N SER A 5 24.97 -4.57 -1.72
CA SER A 5 25.02 -3.11 -1.73
C SER A 5 25.15 -2.51 -3.14
N ASP A 6 25.12 -3.34 -4.18
CA ASP A 6 25.26 -2.93 -5.59
C ASP A 6 23.94 -2.66 -6.30
N TYR A 7 22.78 -2.74 -5.62
CA TYR A 7 21.55 -2.23 -6.17
C TYR A 7 21.60 -0.70 -6.22
N ASN A 8 21.88 -0.20 -7.40
CA ASN A 8 21.84 1.22 -7.73
C ASN A 8 20.40 1.72 -7.49
N SER A 9 20.11 2.10 -6.25
CA SER A 9 18.79 2.50 -5.75
C SER A 9 18.17 3.66 -6.56
N ALA A 10 18.96 4.31 -7.38
CA ALA A 10 18.54 5.43 -8.23
C ALA A 10 17.49 5.07 -9.30
N ASN A 11 17.23 3.77 -9.55
CA ASN A 11 16.33 3.31 -10.62
C ASN A 11 15.15 2.46 -10.14
N LEU A 12 14.90 2.37 -8.84
CA LEU A 12 13.73 1.69 -8.30
C LEU A 12 12.49 2.59 -8.41
N LEU A 13 11.43 2.07 -9.03
CA LEU A 13 10.14 2.74 -9.13
C LEU A 13 9.10 1.97 -8.32
N GLY A 14 8.46 2.66 -7.40
CA GLY A 14 7.24 2.19 -6.73
C GLY A 14 6.00 2.87 -7.30
N TYR A 15 4.85 2.32 -7.00
CA TYR A 15 3.56 2.83 -7.45
C TYR A 15 2.63 3.10 -6.30
N TYR A 16 1.81 4.13 -6.47
CA TYR A 16 0.68 4.40 -5.60
C TYR A 16 -0.60 4.55 -6.42
N THR A 17 -1.72 4.30 -5.78
CA THR A 17 -3.05 4.42 -6.38
C THR A 17 -3.87 5.43 -5.60
N ILE A 18 -4.58 6.29 -6.32
CA ILE A 18 -5.59 7.19 -5.77
C ILE A 18 -6.93 6.62 -6.19
N TYR A 19 -7.80 6.36 -5.22
CA TYR A 19 -9.14 5.82 -5.43
C TYR A 19 -10.15 6.96 -5.54
N LYS A 20 -11.14 6.77 -6.41
CA LYS A 20 -12.39 7.54 -6.38
C LYS A 20 -13.20 7.20 -5.15
N SER A 21 -13.87 8.19 -4.56
CA SER A 21 -14.70 8.00 -3.37
C SER A 21 -16.06 7.34 -3.67
N ASP A 22 -16.55 7.42 -4.89
CA ASP A 22 -17.82 6.82 -5.28
C ASP A 22 -17.69 5.32 -5.49
N TYR A 23 -18.28 4.60 -4.55
CA TYR A 23 -18.29 3.13 -4.50
C TYR A 23 -19.44 2.59 -5.35
N ASP A 24 -19.38 2.80 -6.66
CA ASP A 24 -20.37 2.25 -7.61
C ASP A 24 -19.82 1.08 -8.43
N GLY A 25 -18.85 0.36 -7.87
CA GLY A 25 -18.36 -0.90 -8.44
C GLY A 25 -17.31 -0.78 -9.54
N ASP A 26 -17.20 0.35 -10.20
CA ASP A 26 -16.18 0.63 -11.21
C ASP A 26 -15.06 1.50 -10.58
N PHE A 27 -14.02 0.81 -10.12
CA PHE A 27 -12.84 1.47 -9.54
C PHE A 27 -12.04 2.21 -10.61
N THR A 28 -12.37 3.46 -10.88
CA THR A 28 -11.46 4.32 -11.63
C THR A 28 -10.27 4.67 -10.74
N GLN A 29 -9.16 4.04 -10.98
CA GLN A 29 -7.93 4.24 -10.23
C GLN A 29 -6.98 5.11 -11.04
N VAL A 30 -6.48 6.18 -10.43
CA VAL A 30 -5.34 6.90 -10.95
C VAL A 30 -4.07 6.31 -10.35
N ARG A 31 -3.33 5.57 -11.17
CA ARG A 31 -2.03 5.01 -10.79
C ARG A 31 -0.93 5.99 -11.15
N SER A 32 -0.01 6.21 -10.23
CA SER A 32 1.18 7.03 -10.43
C SER A 32 2.41 6.33 -9.85
N SER A 33 3.58 6.74 -10.29
CA SER A 33 4.86 6.21 -9.81
C SER A 33 5.60 7.20 -8.93
N PHE A 34 6.48 6.71 -8.09
CA PHE A 34 7.45 7.47 -7.31
C PHE A 34 8.81 6.78 -7.34
N ASN A 35 9.87 7.54 -7.07
CA ASN A 35 11.22 7.01 -7.08
C ASN A 35 11.62 6.53 -5.68
N PHE A 36 12.26 5.38 -5.61
CA PHE A 36 12.73 4.74 -4.36
C PHE A 36 14.07 5.26 -3.85
N ASN A 37 14.69 6.24 -4.48
CA ASN A 37 16.02 6.71 -4.08
C ASN A 37 16.03 7.52 -2.76
N SER A 38 14.87 7.99 -2.31
CA SER A 38 14.74 8.78 -1.08
C SER A 38 13.32 8.71 -0.52
N VAL A 39 13.19 8.43 0.77
CA VAL A 39 11.90 8.49 1.50
C VAL A 39 11.26 9.87 1.34
N ASN A 40 12.04 10.93 1.54
CA ASN A 40 11.55 12.30 1.43
C ASN A 40 11.00 12.61 0.02
N THR A 41 11.68 12.15 -1.02
CA THR A 41 11.22 12.33 -2.40
C THR A 41 9.92 11.56 -2.65
N ALA A 42 9.85 10.31 -2.23
CA ALA A 42 8.65 9.47 -2.38
C ALA A 42 7.46 10.12 -1.65
N VAL A 43 7.62 10.47 -0.39
CA VAL A 43 6.60 11.12 0.44
C VAL A 43 6.16 12.46 -0.15
N SER A 44 7.10 13.30 -0.59
CA SER A 44 6.80 14.60 -1.21
C SER A 44 5.98 14.46 -2.50
N VAL A 45 6.35 13.53 -3.38
CA VAL A 45 5.61 13.26 -4.62
C VAL A 45 4.19 12.80 -4.32
N ILE A 46 4.02 11.86 -3.39
CA ILE A 46 2.71 11.31 -3.03
C ILE A 46 1.85 12.40 -2.40
N LYS A 47 2.36 13.17 -1.43
CA LYS A 47 1.66 14.31 -0.80
C LYS A 47 1.22 15.35 -1.82
N HIS A 48 2.11 15.73 -2.73
CA HIS A 48 1.78 16.71 -3.77
C HIS A 48 0.60 16.23 -4.64
N LYS A 49 0.59 14.96 -4.99
CA LYS A 49 -0.50 14.36 -5.80
C LYS A 49 -1.80 14.24 -5.01
N ILE A 50 -1.74 13.89 -3.72
CA ILE A 50 -2.91 13.88 -2.82
C ILE A 50 -3.50 15.29 -2.77
N ALA A 51 -2.69 16.30 -2.43
CA ALA A 51 -3.15 17.69 -2.32
C ALA A 51 -3.72 18.24 -3.65
N LYS A 52 -3.13 17.87 -4.80
CA LYS A 52 -3.62 18.26 -6.12
C LYS A 52 -4.98 17.65 -6.43
N ASN A 53 -5.22 16.40 -6.03
CA ASN A 53 -6.48 15.72 -6.28
C ASN A 53 -7.58 16.17 -5.30
N MET A 54 -7.24 16.43 -4.03
CA MET A 54 -8.19 17.01 -3.07
C MET A 54 -8.65 18.43 -3.47
N LYS A 55 -7.76 19.28 -3.98
CA LYS A 55 -8.15 20.62 -4.48
C LYS A 55 -9.03 20.59 -5.72
N ARG A 56 -9.02 19.51 -6.50
CA ARG A 56 -9.92 19.34 -7.63
C ARG A 56 -11.35 19.03 -7.19
N SER A 57 -11.53 18.41 -6.03
CA SER A 57 -12.86 18.10 -5.48
C SER A 57 -13.57 19.32 -4.88
N GLU A 58 -12.85 20.36 -4.47
CA GLU A 58 -13.44 21.56 -3.83
C GLU A 58 -14.04 22.58 -4.83
N GLY A 59 -13.80 22.44 -6.13
CA GLY A 59 -14.11 23.50 -7.11
C GLY A 59 -15.20 23.19 -8.14
N ASP A 60 -15.73 21.98 -8.20
CA ASP A 60 -16.65 21.59 -9.28
C ASP A 60 -17.70 20.59 -8.77
N ALA A 61 -18.97 21.00 -8.76
CA ALA A 61 -20.08 20.19 -8.27
C ALA A 61 -20.33 18.89 -9.07
N ASN A 62 -19.60 18.69 -10.18
CA ASN A 62 -19.61 17.50 -11.03
C ASN A 62 -18.31 16.70 -10.97
N GLN A 63 -17.35 17.03 -10.09
CA GLN A 63 -16.10 16.30 -9.96
C GLN A 63 -16.21 15.19 -8.92
N GLU A 64 -15.85 14.03 -9.39
CA GLU A 64 -15.71 12.80 -8.61
C GLU A 64 -14.64 13.00 -7.52
N GLU A 65 -15.02 12.82 -6.25
CA GLU A 65 -14.12 12.95 -5.11
C GLU A 65 -13.06 11.84 -5.11
N TYR A 66 -11.80 12.21 -5.23
CA TYR A 66 -10.67 11.30 -5.02
C TYR A 66 -10.18 11.44 -3.57
N GLY A 67 -10.61 10.52 -2.70
CA GLY A 67 -10.39 10.64 -1.27
C GLY A 67 -9.39 9.67 -0.66
N LEU A 68 -9.15 8.52 -1.29
CA LEU A 68 -8.33 7.46 -0.69
C LEU A 68 -7.06 7.23 -1.49
N VAL A 69 -5.94 7.06 -0.78
CA VAL A 69 -4.63 6.77 -1.37
C VAL A 69 -4.08 5.49 -0.79
N GLY A 70 -3.51 4.65 -1.64
CA GLY A 70 -2.82 3.44 -1.25
C GLY A 70 -1.49 3.29 -1.98
N LEU A 71 -0.56 2.58 -1.38
CA LEU A 71 0.66 2.14 -2.07
C LEU A 71 0.42 0.78 -2.70
N ASN A 72 1.02 0.56 -3.87
CA ASN A 72 0.92 -0.70 -4.59
C ASN A 72 2.08 -1.62 -4.22
N SER A 73 1.84 -2.92 -4.25
CA SER A 73 2.85 -3.93 -3.93
C SER A 73 3.97 -4.00 -4.95
N ASN A 74 3.69 -3.64 -6.21
CA ASN A 74 4.64 -3.79 -7.29
C ASN A 74 5.67 -2.67 -7.34
N SER A 75 6.91 -3.09 -7.53
CA SER A 75 8.07 -2.24 -7.77
C SER A 75 8.84 -2.79 -8.95
N PHE A 76 9.62 -1.97 -9.63
CA PHE A 76 10.49 -2.46 -10.68
C PHE A 76 11.75 -1.62 -10.83
N THR A 77 12.80 -2.28 -11.31
CA THR A 77 13.96 -1.67 -11.93
C THR A 77 13.79 -1.74 -13.46
N PRO A 78 14.65 -1.10 -14.26
CA PRO A 78 14.65 -1.27 -15.72
C PRO A 78 14.78 -2.73 -16.19
N SER A 79 15.35 -3.60 -15.38
CA SER A 79 15.63 -5.01 -15.71
C SER A 79 14.71 -6.02 -15.02
N GLN A 80 13.96 -5.62 -13.99
CA GLN A 80 13.20 -6.56 -13.16
C GLN A 80 11.96 -5.91 -12.55
N SER A 81 10.85 -6.66 -12.53
CA SER A 81 9.68 -6.33 -11.73
C SER A 81 9.49 -7.36 -10.62
N PHE A 82 9.06 -6.91 -9.46
CA PHE A 82 8.80 -7.73 -8.28
C PHE A 82 7.68 -7.12 -7.45
N HIS A 83 7.22 -7.87 -6.45
CA HIS A 83 6.21 -7.42 -5.50
C HIS A 83 6.72 -7.50 -4.07
N ASN A 84 6.31 -6.54 -3.26
CA ASN A 84 6.35 -6.64 -1.81
C ASN A 84 5.14 -7.45 -1.33
N ILE A 85 5.24 -8.11 -0.19
CA ILE A 85 4.13 -8.86 0.39
C ILE A 85 3.19 -7.89 1.10
N PHE A 86 1.97 -7.77 0.58
CA PHE A 86 0.89 -6.96 1.13
C PHE A 86 -0.27 -7.89 1.48
N LEU A 87 -0.67 -7.90 2.75
CA LEU A 87 -1.74 -8.75 3.26
C LEU A 87 -2.78 -7.89 3.97
N GLU A 88 -4.05 -8.25 3.82
CA GLU A 88 -5.19 -7.56 4.43
C GLU A 88 -6.19 -8.57 5.00
N TRP A 89 -6.70 -8.29 6.19
CA TRP A 89 -7.77 -9.05 6.84
C TRP A 89 -8.81 -8.11 7.40
N ASP A 90 -10.08 -8.44 7.23
CA ASP A 90 -11.21 -7.75 7.83
C ASP A 90 -11.59 -8.40 9.16
N TYR A 91 -11.99 -7.59 10.16
CA TYR A 91 -12.45 -8.11 11.46
C TYR A 91 -13.73 -8.94 11.36
N GLU A 92 -14.53 -8.75 10.32
CA GLU A 92 -15.69 -9.60 10.02
C GLU A 92 -15.30 -11.01 9.55
N GLN A 93 -14.05 -11.18 9.17
CA GLN A 93 -13.42 -12.44 8.82
C GLN A 93 -12.43 -12.83 9.93
N MET A 94 -11.75 -13.95 9.76
CA MET A 94 -10.75 -14.39 10.74
C MET A 94 -9.44 -13.64 10.55
N VAL A 95 -9.12 -12.68 11.42
CA VAL A 95 -7.80 -12.07 11.51
C VAL A 95 -6.86 -13.03 12.26
N PRO A 96 -5.65 -13.30 11.74
CA PRO A 96 -4.67 -14.12 12.45
C PRO A 96 -4.28 -13.49 13.80
N GLU A 97 -3.92 -14.35 14.77
CA GLU A 97 -3.35 -13.87 16.02
C GLU A 97 -2.08 -13.06 15.79
N MET A 98 -1.82 -12.08 16.67
CA MET A 98 -0.64 -11.22 16.58
C MET A 98 0.66 -12.03 16.51
N SER A 99 0.74 -13.14 17.24
CA SER A 99 1.88 -14.06 17.24
C SER A 99 2.16 -14.68 15.86
N VAL A 100 1.13 -14.86 15.03
CA VAL A 100 1.25 -15.35 13.64
C VAL A 100 1.73 -14.21 12.75
N LEU A 101 1.12 -13.01 12.87
CA LEU A 101 1.53 -11.83 12.12
C LEU A 101 2.98 -11.46 12.38
N GLU A 102 3.42 -11.53 13.62
CA GLU A 102 4.82 -11.27 14.02
C GLU A 102 5.81 -12.27 13.41
N LYS A 103 5.41 -13.53 13.23
CA LYS A 103 6.24 -14.55 12.58
C LYS A 103 6.38 -14.34 11.08
N ILE A 104 5.35 -13.80 10.42
CA ILE A 104 5.44 -13.40 9.00
C ILE A 104 6.50 -12.31 8.84
N GLY A 105 6.58 -11.41 9.83
CA GLY A 105 7.50 -10.27 9.84
C GLY A 105 6.98 -9.07 9.04
N GLY A 106 7.70 -7.95 9.13
CA GLY A 106 7.32 -6.71 8.49
C GLY A 106 6.54 -5.77 9.42
N MET A 107 5.91 -4.75 8.84
CA MET A 107 5.10 -3.75 9.53
C MET A 107 3.65 -4.21 9.64
N ILE A 108 3.07 -4.05 10.83
CA ILE A 108 1.67 -4.36 11.10
C ILE A 108 0.92 -3.07 11.37
N ILE A 109 -0.18 -2.87 10.67
CA ILE A 109 -1.01 -1.67 10.72
C ILE A 109 -2.45 -2.08 11.05
N GLU A 110 -3.00 -1.48 12.09
CA GLU A 110 -4.42 -1.58 12.43
C GLU A 110 -5.21 -0.55 11.64
N THR A 111 -6.35 -0.98 11.11
CA THR A 111 -7.37 -0.13 10.51
C THR A 111 -8.66 -0.26 11.31
N GLN A 112 -9.65 0.58 11.08
CA GLN A 112 -10.95 0.40 11.75
C GLN A 112 -11.61 -0.95 11.42
N GLY A 113 -11.45 -1.42 10.18
CA GLY A 113 -12.14 -2.63 9.69
C GLY A 113 -11.29 -3.90 9.75
N GLY A 114 -10.01 -3.81 10.17
CA GLY A 114 -9.13 -4.97 10.13
C GLY A 114 -7.66 -4.69 10.33
N MET A 115 -6.84 -5.51 9.71
CA MET A 115 -5.38 -5.47 9.83
C MET A 115 -4.71 -5.48 8.46
N HIS A 116 -3.65 -4.70 8.30
CA HIS A 116 -2.73 -4.76 7.18
C HIS A 116 -1.37 -5.26 7.64
N LEU A 117 -0.70 -6.04 6.81
CA LEU A 117 0.70 -6.39 6.98
C LEU A 117 1.45 -6.06 5.70
N ILE A 118 2.58 -5.40 5.87
CA ILE A 118 3.48 -5.03 4.79
C ILE A 118 4.83 -5.65 5.10
N LYS A 119 5.36 -6.43 4.14
CA LYS A 119 6.72 -6.95 4.24
C LYS A 119 7.48 -6.58 2.97
N GLU A 120 8.59 -5.88 3.14
CA GLU A 120 9.54 -5.66 2.05
C GLU A 120 10.14 -7.00 1.66
N ASP A 121 9.88 -7.40 0.41
CA ASP A 121 10.36 -8.65 -0.15
C ASP A 121 10.38 -8.54 -1.69
N ASN A 122 11.04 -9.48 -2.35
CA ASN A 122 11.12 -9.53 -3.80
C ASN A 122 10.49 -10.84 -4.29
N VAL A 123 9.16 -10.87 -4.30
CA VAL A 123 8.42 -12.05 -4.74
C VAL A 123 7.78 -11.80 -6.12
N SER A 124 7.52 -12.89 -6.84
CA SER A 124 6.70 -12.84 -8.04
C SER A 124 5.24 -12.55 -7.69
N PHE A 125 4.46 -12.12 -8.68
CA PHE A 125 3.03 -11.87 -8.46
C PHE A 125 2.27 -13.14 -8.05
N SER A 126 2.64 -14.30 -8.61
CA SER A 126 2.03 -15.59 -8.22
C SER A 126 2.32 -15.93 -6.76
N GLU A 127 3.56 -15.74 -6.30
CA GLU A 127 3.92 -15.96 -4.89
C GLU A 127 3.18 -15.02 -3.96
N LEU A 128 2.97 -13.77 -4.35
CA LEU A 128 2.16 -12.82 -3.56
C LEU A 128 0.73 -13.33 -3.39
N ILE A 129 0.08 -13.75 -4.48
CA ILE A 129 -1.30 -14.26 -4.44
C ILE A 129 -1.39 -15.57 -3.65
N ASP A 130 -0.43 -16.47 -3.79
CA ASP A 130 -0.37 -17.73 -3.03
C ASP A 130 -0.15 -17.45 -1.53
N THR A 131 0.65 -16.45 -1.19
CA THR A 131 0.84 -15.97 0.19
C THR A 131 -0.47 -15.43 0.78
N MET A 132 -1.21 -14.61 0.03
CA MET A 132 -2.53 -14.10 0.48
C MET A 132 -3.50 -15.25 0.78
N ARG A 133 -3.56 -16.25 -0.09
CA ARG A 133 -4.41 -17.43 0.08
C ARG A 133 -3.98 -18.28 1.28
N HIS A 134 -2.67 -18.50 1.43
CA HIS A 134 -2.10 -19.27 2.53
C HIS A 134 -2.46 -18.67 3.91
N PHE A 135 -2.42 -17.37 4.03
CA PHE A 135 -2.75 -16.65 5.26
C PHE A 135 -4.23 -16.24 5.38
N ASN A 136 -5.10 -16.76 4.51
CA ASN A 136 -6.54 -16.48 4.51
C ASN A 136 -6.85 -14.97 4.52
N CYS A 137 -6.16 -14.19 3.69
CA CYS A 137 -6.48 -12.79 3.52
C CYS A 137 -7.92 -12.58 3.05
N CYS A 138 -8.47 -11.38 3.25
CA CYS A 138 -9.79 -10.99 2.77
C CYS A 138 -9.96 -11.42 1.30
N SER A 139 -11.04 -12.16 1.02
CA SER A 139 -11.28 -12.71 -0.33
C SER A 139 -11.43 -11.59 -1.36
N GLY A 140 -12.15 -10.52 -1.01
CA GLY A 140 -12.32 -9.35 -1.86
C GLY A 140 -10.99 -8.68 -2.21
N PHE A 141 -10.08 -8.53 -1.23
CA PHE A 141 -8.75 -7.99 -1.44
C PHE A 141 -7.92 -8.91 -2.35
N THR A 142 -7.92 -10.22 -2.09
CA THR A 142 -7.18 -11.21 -2.88
C THR A 142 -7.67 -11.24 -4.34
N ASP A 143 -9.00 -11.29 -4.56
CA ASP A 143 -9.61 -11.33 -5.89
C ASP A 143 -9.36 -10.03 -6.67
N CYS A 144 -9.48 -8.88 -6.01
CA CYS A 144 -9.16 -7.60 -6.62
C CYS A 144 -7.68 -7.52 -7.02
N SER A 145 -6.78 -7.98 -6.14
CA SER A 145 -5.35 -8.02 -6.42
C SER A 145 -5.04 -8.93 -7.61
N ALA A 146 -5.64 -10.12 -7.64
CA ALA A 146 -5.46 -11.09 -8.72
C ALA A 146 -5.89 -10.51 -10.09
N ARG A 147 -7.02 -9.79 -10.13
CA ARG A 147 -7.51 -9.16 -11.37
C ARG A 147 -6.66 -7.98 -11.84
N ARG A 148 -6.05 -7.23 -10.91
CA ARG A 148 -5.26 -6.02 -11.22
C ARG A 148 -3.82 -6.31 -11.57
N GLY A 149 -3.27 -7.44 -11.14
CA GLY A 149 -1.85 -7.76 -11.23
C GLY A 149 -0.99 -7.12 -10.14
N TYR A 150 -1.58 -6.54 -9.11
CA TYR A 150 -0.91 -5.98 -7.93
C TYR A 150 -1.88 -5.80 -6.76
N ALA A 151 -1.35 -5.80 -5.55
CA ALA A 151 -2.09 -5.46 -4.34
C ALA A 151 -1.93 -3.97 -4.04
N THR A 152 -2.92 -3.37 -3.35
CA THR A 152 -2.85 -1.99 -2.89
C THR A 152 -3.34 -1.90 -1.46
N LEU A 153 -2.49 -1.42 -0.56
CA LEU A 153 -2.89 -1.13 0.81
C LEU A 153 -3.02 0.37 1.04
N ARG A 154 -4.11 0.75 1.68
CA ARG A 154 -4.45 2.14 1.96
C ARG A 154 -3.47 2.75 2.97
N ILE A 155 -3.13 4.02 2.74
CA ILE A 155 -2.30 4.85 3.63
C ILE A 155 -3.06 6.09 4.14
N SER A 156 -4.13 6.51 3.46
CA SER A 156 -4.95 7.62 3.91
C SER A 156 -6.05 7.18 4.88
N PRO A 157 -6.51 8.04 5.79
CA PRO A 157 -7.70 7.75 6.59
C PRO A 157 -8.94 7.56 5.71
N LYS A 158 -9.96 6.89 6.24
CA LYS A 158 -11.29 6.77 5.62
C LYS A 158 -12.28 7.44 6.57
N GLY A 159 -12.70 8.65 6.25
CA GLY A 159 -13.42 9.50 7.19
C GLY A 159 -12.55 9.79 8.41
N ASP A 160 -13.10 9.63 9.61
CA ASP A 160 -12.39 9.83 10.89
C ASP A 160 -11.51 8.64 11.28
N ASN A 161 -11.45 7.59 10.44
CA ASN A 161 -10.79 6.33 10.77
C ASN A 161 -9.33 6.35 10.33
N ARG A 162 -8.46 6.59 11.29
CA ARG A 162 -7.02 6.63 11.10
C ARG A 162 -6.41 5.24 11.08
N LEU A 163 -5.26 5.15 10.45
CA LEU A 163 -4.40 3.97 10.48
C LEU A 163 -3.49 4.07 11.70
N LYS A 164 -3.23 2.94 12.37
CA LYS A 164 -2.34 2.87 13.52
C LYS A 164 -1.26 1.81 13.30
N ILE A 165 0.00 2.20 13.37
CA ILE A 165 1.11 1.26 13.31
C ILE A 165 1.20 0.53 14.65
N LEU A 166 0.91 -0.77 14.66
CA LEU A 166 1.03 -1.62 15.85
C LEU A 166 2.44 -2.17 16.01
N LYS A 167 3.08 -2.53 14.90
CA LYS A 167 4.46 -3.01 14.87
C LYS A 167 5.20 -2.30 13.75
N PRO A 168 6.17 -1.42 14.07
CA PRO A 168 7.07 -0.84 13.08
C PRO A 168 8.06 -1.88 12.56
N ALA A 169 8.69 -1.58 11.43
CA ALA A 169 9.80 -2.32 10.87
C ALA A 169 10.81 -1.35 10.26
N ASP A 170 12.03 -1.82 10.06
CA ASP A 170 13.09 -1.03 9.45
C ASP A 170 13.19 -1.35 7.96
N GLY A 171 13.19 -0.32 7.13
CA GLY A 171 13.28 -0.45 5.68
C GLY A 171 12.71 0.76 4.97
N PHE A 172 12.92 0.83 3.65
CA PHE A 172 12.54 1.99 2.86
C PHE A 172 11.01 2.14 2.77
N LEU A 173 10.31 1.08 2.40
CA LEU A 173 8.86 1.10 2.23
C LEU A 173 8.15 1.38 3.56
N TYR A 174 8.67 0.82 4.66
CA TYR A 174 8.13 1.07 6.00
C TYR A 174 8.30 2.53 6.42
N SER A 175 9.43 3.14 6.09
CA SER A 175 9.67 4.57 6.34
C SER A 175 8.70 5.43 5.54
N VAL A 176 8.45 5.11 4.27
CA VAL A 176 7.45 5.82 3.45
C VAL A 176 6.06 5.69 4.05
N TYR A 177 5.65 4.49 4.48
CA TYR A 177 4.36 4.28 5.14
C TYR A 177 4.23 5.06 6.43
N SER A 178 5.24 5.01 7.30
CA SER A 178 5.25 5.71 8.59
C SER A 178 5.11 7.21 8.41
N GLU A 179 5.88 7.80 7.49
CA GLU A 179 5.82 9.23 7.18
C GLU A 179 4.47 9.63 6.59
N LEU A 180 3.90 8.83 5.71
CA LEU A 180 2.60 9.13 5.12
C LEU A 180 1.46 9.00 6.12
N ILE A 181 1.45 7.97 6.96
CA ILE A 181 0.44 7.77 8.01
C ILE A 181 0.50 8.91 9.04
N SER A 182 1.70 9.27 9.53
CA SER A 182 1.87 10.34 10.53
C SER A 182 1.42 11.73 10.03
N ASN A 183 1.39 11.94 8.72
CA ASN A 183 0.91 13.20 8.15
C ASN A 183 -0.63 13.33 8.10
N PHE A 184 -1.35 12.25 8.41
CA PHE A 184 -2.80 12.25 8.54
C PHE A 184 -3.25 12.25 10.01
N GLU A 185 -2.30 12.26 10.96
CA GLU A 185 -2.59 12.42 12.39
C GLU A 185 -2.86 13.89 12.74
#